data_07a75b68b7edc1084ccbd915df5b9360
#
_entry.id   07a75b68b7edc1084ccbd915df5b9360
#
_cell.length_a   1.000
_cell.length_b   1.000
_cell.length_c   1.000
_cell.angle_alpha   90.00
_cell.angle_beta   90.00
_cell.angle_gamma   90.00
#
_symmetry.space_group_name_H-M   'P 1'
#
loop_
_entity.id
_entity.type
_entity.pdbx_description
1 polymer ?
#
loop_
_entity_poly.entity_id
_entity_poly.type
_entity_poly.pdbx_seq_one_letter_code
_entity_poly.pdbx_strand_id
1 'polypeptide(L)'
;MGSDGATFNPYIQKEETLYFFNDQLCRAMPLVFDKTVTASTLPGYRFVPHPDVFMSPKSVPENDCYCVDETLCAMIGDGMFGVSKCQMEAPIVLSWPHFLHGEQRFLDAVDGLRPNKDKHGFWFDIQQTTGTTLAAKARLQVGNLIS
;
A
#
# COMPACT_ATOMS: atom_id res chain seq x y z
N MET A 1 16.27 -4.93 -1.09
CA MET A 1 16.17 -4.60 0.33
C MET A 1 15.28 -3.35 0.47
N GLY A 2 14.29 -3.39 1.34
CA GLY A 2 13.36 -2.27 1.51
C GLY A 2 13.84 -1.25 2.53
N SER A 3 13.29 -0.04 2.46
CA SER A 3 13.49 1.04 3.43
C SER A 3 12.31 1.07 4.40
N ASP A 4 12.53 1.61 5.59
CA ASP A 4 11.46 1.94 6.55
C ASP A 4 10.67 3.21 6.16
N GLY A 5 11.02 3.85 5.05
CA GLY A 5 10.39 5.05 4.54
C GLY A 5 11.09 6.36 4.91
N ALA A 6 12.06 6.34 5.80
CA ALA A 6 12.78 7.55 6.20
C ALA A 6 13.81 7.96 5.14
N THR A 7 14.55 7.00 4.60
CA THR A 7 15.60 7.23 3.61
C THR A 7 15.64 6.07 2.63
N PHE A 8 15.75 6.40 1.35
CA PHE A 8 15.95 5.45 0.26
C PHE A 8 17.36 5.62 -0.32
N ASN A 9 17.73 4.78 -1.30
CA ASN A 9 19.02 4.93 -1.97
C ASN A 9 19.11 6.28 -2.67
N PRO A 10 20.31 6.91 -2.72
CA PRO A 10 20.48 8.19 -3.43
C PRO A 10 20.37 8.01 -4.96
N TYR A 11 20.21 9.14 -5.66
CA TYR A 11 20.12 9.22 -7.13
C TYR A 11 18.95 8.39 -7.72
N ILE A 12 17.77 8.61 -7.16
CA ILE A 12 16.55 7.91 -7.56
C ILE A 12 16.13 8.34 -8.97
N GLN A 13 15.80 7.36 -9.80
CA GLN A 13 15.24 7.55 -11.15
C GLN A 13 13.72 7.33 -11.14
N LYS A 14 13.02 7.97 -12.06
CA LYS A 14 11.55 7.84 -12.17
C LYS A 14 11.11 6.40 -12.50
N GLU A 15 11.95 5.66 -13.19
CA GLU A 15 11.67 4.29 -13.62
C GLU A 15 11.94 3.26 -12.52
N GLU A 16 12.58 3.66 -11.42
CA GLU A 16 12.88 2.75 -10.32
C GLU A 16 11.63 2.39 -9.53
N THR A 17 11.58 1.14 -9.05
CA THR A 17 10.64 0.70 -8.04
C THR A 17 11.34 0.75 -6.70
N LEU A 18 10.82 1.56 -5.78
CA LEU A 18 11.30 1.62 -4.41
C LEU A 18 10.52 0.63 -3.56
N TYR A 19 11.12 0.19 -2.45
CA TYR A 19 10.46 -0.77 -1.55
C TYR A 19 10.37 -0.17 -0.16
N PHE A 20 9.14 -0.03 0.33
CA PHE A 20 8.84 0.34 1.70
C PHE A 20 8.53 -0.92 2.50
N PHE A 21 9.28 -1.13 3.57
CA PHE A 21 9.07 -2.27 4.45
C PHE A 21 8.52 -1.81 5.80
N ASN A 22 7.53 -2.53 6.29
CA ASN A 22 7.00 -2.36 7.63
C ASN A 22 6.62 -3.76 8.14
N ASP A 23 7.09 -4.11 9.33
CA ASP A 23 6.87 -5.42 9.93
C ASP A 23 5.39 -5.73 10.18
N GLN A 24 4.56 -4.72 10.40
CA GLN A 24 3.11 -4.91 10.52
C GLN A 24 2.44 -5.34 9.22
N LEU A 25 3.04 -5.01 8.08
CA LEU A 25 2.56 -5.41 6.75
C LEU A 25 3.02 -6.83 6.37
N CYS A 26 4.05 -7.36 7.01
CA CYS A 26 4.68 -8.64 6.69
C CYS A 26 5.26 -8.73 5.27
N ARG A 27 5.43 -7.60 4.60
CA ARG A 27 5.96 -7.57 3.23
C ARG A 27 6.56 -6.21 2.91
N ALA A 28 7.44 -6.21 1.92
CA ALA A 28 7.89 -4.97 1.30
C ALA A 28 6.81 -4.49 0.31
N MET A 29 6.46 -3.22 0.41
CA MET A 29 5.48 -2.60 -0.47
C MET A 29 6.21 -1.92 -1.63
N PRO A 30 5.98 -2.32 -2.89
CA PRO A 30 6.58 -1.65 -4.03
C PRO A 30 5.94 -0.29 -4.27
N LEU A 31 6.79 0.72 -4.43
CA LEU A 31 6.39 2.10 -4.71
C LEU A 31 6.87 2.49 -6.10
N VAL A 32 6.00 3.11 -6.87
CA VAL A 32 6.28 3.56 -8.23
C VAL A 32 6.11 5.08 -8.35
N PHE A 33 6.82 5.68 -9.30
CA PHE A 33 6.75 7.11 -9.54
C PHE A 33 5.34 7.53 -9.98
N ASP A 34 4.82 8.59 -9.35
CA ASP A 34 3.53 9.20 -9.69
C ASP A 34 3.75 10.54 -10.41
N LYS A 35 4.40 11.48 -9.74
CA LYS A 35 4.63 12.83 -10.30
C LYS A 35 5.77 13.54 -9.60
N THR A 36 6.26 14.62 -10.25
CA THR A 36 7.19 15.56 -9.64
C THR A 36 6.41 16.51 -8.70
N VAL A 37 6.98 16.79 -7.54
CA VAL A 37 6.37 17.67 -6.53
C VAL A 37 7.39 18.66 -5.99
N THR A 38 6.90 19.70 -5.30
CA THR A 38 7.73 20.60 -4.52
C THR A 38 7.24 20.57 -3.08
N ALA A 39 8.10 20.12 -2.17
CA ALA A 39 7.81 20.04 -0.75
C ALA A 39 8.70 21.06 -0.02
N SER A 40 8.09 22.05 0.65
CA SER A 40 8.81 23.10 1.38
C SER A 40 9.90 23.77 0.53
N THR A 41 9.61 24.13 -0.71
CA THR A 41 10.50 24.71 -1.72
C THR A 41 11.55 23.77 -2.32
N LEU A 42 11.64 22.52 -1.86
CA LEU A 42 12.55 21.53 -2.41
C LEU A 42 11.85 20.65 -3.46
N PRO A 43 12.48 20.47 -4.64
CA PRO A 43 11.93 19.56 -5.65
C PRO A 43 12.08 18.10 -5.20
N GLY A 44 11.11 17.29 -5.52
CA GLY A 44 11.13 15.88 -5.20
C GLY A 44 10.23 15.06 -6.14
N TYR A 45 10.31 13.74 -5.97
CA TYR A 45 9.48 12.80 -6.71
C TYR A 45 8.46 12.18 -5.74
N ARG A 46 7.21 12.14 -6.17
CA ARG A 46 6.16 11.44 -5.42
C ARG A 46 6.10 9.99 -5.89
N PHE A 47 6.26 9.08 -4.94
CA PHE A 47 6.09 7.66 -5.14
C PHE A 47 4.83 7.19 -4.43
N VAL A 48 4.09 6.32 -5.10
CA VAL A 48 2.85 5.73 -4.58
C VAL A 48 2.95 4.21 -4.65
N PRO A 49 2.19 3.47 -3.83
CA PRO A 49 2.17 2.02 -3.94
C PRO A 49 1.74 1.59 -5.34
N HIS A 50 2.38 0.53 -5.84
CA HIS A 50 1.98 -0.05 -7.11
C HIS A 50 0.50 -0.44 -7.05
N PRO A 51 -0.31 -0.17 -8.10
CA PRO A 51 -1.75 -0.42 -8.06
C PRO A 51 -2.12 -1.87 -7.77
N ASP A 52 -1.26 -2.82 -8.06
CA ASP A 52 -1.50 -4.25 -7.87
C ASP A 52 -1.16 -4.76 -6.45
N VAL A 53 -0.68 -3.89 -5.55
CA VAL A 53 -0.13 -4.31 -4.26
C VAL A 53 -1.13 -5.06 -3.37
N PHE A 54 -2.39 -4.67 -3.41
CA PHE A 54 -3.47 -5.33 -2.67
C PHE A 54 -4.48 -6.06 -3.58
N MET A 55 -4.08 -6.37 -4.81
CA MET A 55 -4.91 -7.19 -5.70
C MET A 55 -4.82 -8.66 -5.31
N SER A 56 -5.93 -9.37 -5.45
CA SER A 56 -5.99 -10.80 -5.16
C SER A 56 -5.21 -11.61 -6.19
N PRO A 57 -4.78 -12.84 -5.86
CA PRO A 57 -4.14 -13.72 -6.84
C PRO A 57 -5.01 -14.04 -8.07
N LYS A 58 -6.33 -13.88 -7.96
CA LYS A 58 -7.25 -14.05 -9.09
C LYS A 58 -7.05 -12.97 -10.14
N SER A 59 -6.76 -11.73 -9.71
CA SER A 59 -6.53 -10.59 -10.60
C SER A 59 -5.06 -10.45 -10.98
N VAL A 60 -4.15 -10.72 -10.04
CA VAL A 60 -2.70 -10.64 -10.22
C VAL A 60 -2.06 -11.92 -9.69
N PRO A 61 -1.81 -12.92 -10.54
CA PRO A 61 -1.27 -14.22 -10.11
C PRO A 61 0.04 -14.13 -9.33
N GLU A 62 0.86 -13.12 -9.59
CA GLU A 62 2.12 -12.89 -8.88
C GLU A 62 1.93 -12.65 -7.38
N ASN A 63 0.73 -12.28 -6.95
CA ASN A 63 0.41 -12.08 -5.54
C ASN A 63 0.11 -13.38 -4.78
N ASP A 64 0.12 -14.52 -5.45
CA ASP A 64 -0.16 -15.82 -4.82
C ASP A 64 0.82 -16.15 -3.70
N CYS A 65 2.07 -15.73 -3.79
CA CYS A 65 3.08 -15.92 -2.75
C CYS A 65 2.72 -15.21 -1.43
N TYR A 66 1.82 -14.23 -1.44
CA TYR A 66 1.34 -13.53 -0.25
C TYR A 66 0.06 -14.15 0.32
N CYS A 67 -0.47 -15.15 -0.35
CA CYS A 67 -1.65 -15.88 0.07
C CYS A 67 -1.24 -17.07 0.94
N VAL A 68 -0.98 -16.80 2.21
CA VAL A 68 -0.48 -17.81 3.16
C VAL A 68 -1.59 -18.61 3.84
N ASP A 69 -2.83 -18.19 3.68
CA ASP A 69 -4.02 -18.86 4.18
C ASP A 69 -5.07 -18.86 3.06
N GLU A 70 -5.28 -20.03 2.46
CA GLU A 70 -6.20 -20.20 1.33
C GLU A 70 -7.64 -19.80 1.68
N THR A 71 -8.06 -20.10 2.92
CA THR A 71 -9.42 -19.77 3.38
C THR A 71 -9.61 -18.26 3.45
N LEU A 72 -8.62 -17.57 4.03
CA LEU A 72 -8.63 -16.12 4.14
C LEU A 72 -8.59 -15.46 2.76
N CYS A 73 -7.70 -15.96 1.89
CA CYS A 73 -7.56 -15.44 0.53
C CYS A 73 -8.83 -15.63 -0.32
N ALA A 74 -9.58 -16.67 -0.06
CA ALA A 74 -10.85 -16.89 -0.76
C ALA A 74 -11.94 -15.90 -0.34
N MET A 75 -11.89 -15.42 0.90
CA MET A 75 -12.88 -14.47 1.45
C MET A 75 -12.57 -13.02 1.11
N ILE A 76 -11.29 -12.66 1.02
CA ILE A 76 -10.87 -11.31 0.65
C ILE A 76 -10.79 -11.18 -0.87
N GLY A 77 -10.97 -9.96 -1.36
CA GLY A 77 -10.89 -9.65 -2.78
C GLY A 77 -9.87 -8.55 -3.05
N ASP A 78 -9.96 -7.98 -4.24
CA ASP A 78 -9.09 -6.86 -4.62
C ASP A 78 -9.26 -5.67 -3.67
N GLY A 79 -8.15 -5.09 -3.26
CA GLY A 79 -8.12 -3.96 -2.35
C GLY A 79 -7.97 -4.33 -0.88
N MET A 80 -7.89 -5.61 -0.54
CA MET A 80 -7.67 -6.10 0.82
C MET A 80 -6.47 -7.03 0.88
N PHE A 81 -5.75 -7.00 1.99
CA PHE A 81 -4.59 -7.86 2.23
C PHE A 81 -4.64 -8.44 3.64
N GLY A 82 -4.59 -9.76 3.74
CA GLY A 82 -4.60 -10.46 5.03
C GLY A 82 -3.21 -10.50 5.67
N VAL A 83 -3.14 -10.16 6.96
CA VAL A 83 -1.89 -10.14 7.74
C VAL A 83 -1.93 -11.10 8.94
N SER A 84 -2.83 -12.08 8.93
CA SER A 84 -3.04 -12.98 10.07
C SER A 84 -1.76 -13.66 10.55
N LYS A 85 -0.89 -14.10 9.66
CA LYS A 85 0.36 -14.79 10.01
C LYS A 85 1.32 -13.92 10.81
N CYS A 86 1.35 -12.60 10.58
CA CYS A 86 2.18 -11.67 11.33
C CYS A 86 1.49 -11.14 12.60
N GLN A 87 0.20 -11.35 12.72
CA GLN A 87 -0.62 -10.81 13.81
C GLN A 87 -1.19 -11.93 14.68
N MET A 88 -0.36 -12.93 15.02
CA MET A 88 -0.72 -14.05 15.90
C MET A 88 -1.96 -14.83 15.44
N GLU A 89 -2.09 -15.05 14.14
CA GLU A 89 -3.24 -15.74 13.52
C GLU A 89 -4.57 -14.97 13.69
N ALA A 90 -4.56 -13.72 14.12
CA ALA A 90 -5.78 -12.91 14.20
C ALA A 90 -6.32 -12.62 12.79
N PRO A 91 -7.65 -12.63 12.58
CA PRO A 91 -8.25 -12.42 11.26
C PRO A 91 -8.25 -10.93 10.87
N ILE A 92 -7.06 -10.37 10.76
CA ILE A 92 -6.83 -8.95 10.46
C ILE A 92 -6.54 -8.79 8.98
N VAL A 93 -7.22 -7.83 8.36
CA VAL A 93 -7.00 -7.42 6.97
C VAL A 93 -6.64 -5.95 6.90
N LEU A 94 -5.81 -5.61 5.92
CA LEU A 94 -5.44 -4.23 5.62
C LEU A 94 -6.04 -3.84 4.27
N SER A 95 -6.43 -2.57 4.16
CA SER A 95 -6.90 -1.97 2.91
C SER A 95 -6.51 -0.50 2.89
N TRP A 96 -6.70 0.15 1.75
CA TRP A 96 -6.66 1.61 1.71
C TRP A 96 -7.92 2.15 2.41
N PRO A 97 -7.85 3.34 3.07
CA PRO A 97 -9.03 3.92 3.72
C PRO A 97 -10.21 4.04 2.76
N HIS A 98 -11.40 3.80 3.26
CA HIS A 98 -12.65 3.75 2.49
C HIS A 98 -12.59 2.77 1.31
N PHE A 99 -11.79 1.70 1.40
CA PHE A 99 -11.58 0.70 0.33
C PHE A 99 -11.21 1.34 -1.02
N LEU A 100 -10.38 2.39 -0.99
CA LEU A 100 -9.83 3.00 -2.19
C LEU A 100 -9.16 1.91 -3.06
N HIS A 101 -9.42 1.90 -4.36
CA HIS A 101 -8.98 0.86 -5.30
C HIS A 101 -9.51 -0.57 -5.02
N GLY A 102 -10.46 -0.72 -4.08
CA GLY A 102 -11.07 -2.01 -3.77
C GLY A 102 -12.27 -2.34 -4.66
N GLU A 103 -12.78 -3.56 -4.49
CA GLU A 103 -13.98 -4.00 -5.20
C GLU A 103 -15.21 -3.21 -4.76
N GLN A 104 -16.12 -2.95 -5.71
CA GLN A 104 -17.34 -2.18 -5.44
C GLN A 104 -18.21 -2.82 -4.35
N ARG A 105 -18.20 -4.14 -4.24
CA ARG A 105 -18.98 -4.86 -3.21
C ARG A 105 -18.64 -4.43 -1.78
N PHE A 106 -17.40 -4.01 -1.53
CA PHE A 106 -17.01 -3.52 -0.21
C PHE A 106 -17.58 -2.14 0.08
N LEU A 107 -17.67 -1.30 -0.96
CA LEU A 107 -18.26 0.03 -0.84
C LEU A 107 -19.78 -0.06 -0.63
N ASP A 108 -20.43 -1.00 -1.29
CA ASP A 108 -21.87 -1.18 -1.21
C ASP A 108 -22.32 -1.78 0.13
N ALA A 109 -21.43 -2.49 0.82
CA ALA A 109 -21.74 -3.15 2.08
C ALA A 109 -21.92 -2.16 3.25
N VAL A 110 -21.37 -0.96 3.17
CA VAL A 110 -21.39 0.04 4.25
C VAL A 110 -21.71 1.42 3.69
N ASP A 111 -22.73 2.08 4.27
CA ASP A 111 -23.06 3.44 3.90
C ASP A 111 -21.99 4.44 4.35
N GLY A 112 -21.76 5.47 3.56
CA GLY A 112 -20.85 6.56 3.89
C GLY A 112 -19.42 6.39 3.42
N LEU A 113 -19.06 5.24 2.83
CA LEU A 113 -17.73 5.04 2.23
C LEU A 113 -17.64 5.80 0.90
N ARG A 114 -16.68 6.72 0.83
CA ARG A 114 -16.45 7.55 -0.36
C ARG A 114 -14.94 7.65 -0.58
N PRO A 115 -14.33 6.70 -1.31
CA PRO A 115 -12.91 6.73 -1.54
C PRO A 115 -12.50 7.94 -2.36
N ASN A 116 -11.42 8.58 -1.95
CA ASN A 116 -10.87 9.76 -2.62
C ASN A 116 -9.35 9.68 -2.56
N LYS A 117 -8.68 9.67 -3.72
CA LYS A 117 -7.23 9.53 -3.83
C LYS A 117 -6.48 10.60 -3.03
N ASP A 118 -6.96 11.84 -3.03
CA ASP A 118 -6.30 12.95 -2.34
C ASP A 118 -6.42 12.84 -0.81
N LYS A 119 -7.56 12.35 -0.32
CA LYS A 119 -7.85 12.22 1.12
C LYS A 119 -7.41 10.88 1.71
N HIS A 120 -7.47 9.81 0.92
CA HIS A 120 -7.28 8.44 1.38
C HIS A 120 -6.03 7.77 0.77
N GLY A 121 -5.27 8.49 -0.04
CA GLY A 121 -4.09 7.96 -0.69
C GLY A 121 -2.90 7.77 0.25
N PHE A 122 -1.98 6.95 -0.19
CA PHE A 122 -0.72 6.65 0.48
C PHE A 122 0.41 7.11 -0.44
N TRP A 123 1.35 7.93 0.05
CA TRP A 123 2.41 8.45 -0.80
C TRP A 123 3.63 8.88 0.00
N PHE A 124 4.79 8.89 -0.69
CA PHE A 124 6.05 9.45 -0.21
C PHE A 124 6.56 10.47 -1.21
N ASP A 125 6.93 11.66 -0.72
CA ASP A 125 7.66 12.66 -1.48
C ASP A 125 9.13 12.58 -1.09
N ILE A 126 9.99 12.26 -2.06
CA ILE A 126 11.38 11.90 -1.82
C ILE A 126 12.28 12.82 -2.63
N GLN A 127 13.31 13.38 -2.00
CA GLN A 127 14.33 14.13 -2.70
C GLN A 127 15.22 13.16 -3.47
N GLN A 128 15.24 13.29 -4.80
CA GLN A 128 15.81 12.26 -5.68
C GLN A 128 17.32 12.10 -5.57
N THR A 129 18.06 13.17 -5.23
CA THR A 129 19.52 13.13 -5.15
C THR A 129 20.01 12.43 -3.88
N THR A 130 19.38 12.71 -2.74
CA THR A 130 19.79 12.16 -1.45
C THR A 130 19.00 10.93 -1.01
N GLY A 131 17.82 10.71 -1.59
CA GLY A 131 16.91 9.65 -1.16
C GLY A 131 16.15 9.95 0.13
N THR A 132 16.26 11.18 0.64
CA THR A 132 15.60 11.59 1.89
C THR A 132 14.12 11.85 1.66
N THR A 133 13.28 11.31 2.53
CA THR A 133 11.83 11.59 2.51
C THR A 133 11.56 13.00 3.00
N LEU A 134 10.94 13.82 2.15
CA LEU A 134 10.59 15.22 2.46
C LEU A 134 9.24 15.31 3.14
N ALA A 135 8.28 14.51 2.70
CA ALA A 135 6.93 14.42 3.25
C ALA A 135 6.34 13.06 2.92
N ALA A 136 5.40 12.60 3.72
CA ALA A 136 4.73 11.32 3.48
C ALA A 136 3.33 11.32 4.09
N LYS A 137 2.45 10.52 3.50
CA LYS A 137 1.16 10.15 4.08
C LYS A 137 1.02 8.64 3.99
N ALA A 138 1.11 7.97 5.12
CA ALA A 138 0.92 6.53 5.23
C ALA A 138 -0.46 6.27 5.83
N ARG A 139 -1.43 5.97 4.99
CA ARG A 139 -2.82 5.77 5.38
C ARG A 139 -3.25 4.34 5.05
N LEU A 140 -3.58 3.59 6.07
CA LEU A 140 -4.08 2.22 5.94
C LEU A 140 -5.32 2.06 6.82
N GLN A 141 -6.26 1.28 6.37
CA GLN A 141 -7.42 0.86 7.13
C GLN A 141 -7.20 -0.56 7.63
N VAL A 142 -7.43 -0.76 8.93
CA VAL A 142 -7.32 -2.07 9.57
C VAL A 142 -8.72 -2.58 9.86
N GLY A 143 -9.01 -3.80 9.45
CA GLY A 143 -10.28 -4.43 9.68
C GLY A 143 -10.13 -5.85 10.20
N ASN A 144 -11.18 -6.35 10.84
CA ASN A 144 -11.29 -7.74 11.24
C ASN A 144 -12.27 -8.44 10.32
N LEU A 145 -11.92 -9.67 9.89
CA LEU A 145 -12.87 -10.52 9.22
C LEU A 145 -13.78 -11.16 10.26
N ILE A 146 -15.07 -10.91 10.11
CA ILE A 146 -16.11 -11.49 10.96
C ILE A 146 -16.91 -12.45 10.07
N SER A 147 -16.92 -13.70 10.45
CA SER A 147 -17.69 -14.73 9.75
C SER A 147 -19.12 -14.84 10.30
#